data_ff08df8c01ab24fae6e4de84cd4e7a96
#
_entry.id   ff08df8c01ab24fae6e4de84cd4e7a96
#
_cell.length_a   1.000
_cell.length_b   1.000
_cell.length_c   1.000
_cell.angle_alpha   90.00
_cell.angle_beta   90.00
_cell.angle_gamma   90.00
#
_symmetry.space_group_name_H-M   'P 1'
#
loop_
_entity.id
_entity.type
_entity.pdbx_description
1 polymer ?
#
loop_
_entity_poly.entity_id
_entity_poly.type
_entity_poly.pdbx_seq_one_letter_code
_entity_poly.pdbx_strand_id
1 'polypeptide(L)'
;MPTMDDSVSAALSIQGDALRFVELRRQDGDEPRLARAGTLRFPFDLGEALLREDGTSSHLRRVREALADALGDTPARTLQVAIHPPDGYSFFTPISSDVPVRDRKRQLLQQTALVTGVRSTKELHLTSETVRTTQDSEGEPFMWVHVLAVPDAVDRRMGDLVGALPPREYTWIVSSEAVSRVTARIERAGGSAEEALRPYTLVVGQYPTHTEYALSRNRDWYHAHYAEEARSPENRAYFAVGFLNRVGVPLDGVGRLFVYGVDLDVGAYAPFEQIFGQAPEVLDPVRVVGAGPEGPLDAPGAFAPCVGAAMGNYL
;
A
#
# COMPACT_ATOMS: atom_id res chain seq x y z
N MET A 1 10.62 28.86 8.86
CA MET A 1 9.93 27.82 8.08
C MET A 1 11.02 26.92 7.53
N PRO A 2 10.94 25.59 7.66
CA PRO A 2 11.88 24.71 6.98
C PRO A 2 11.77 24.95 5.47
N THR A 3 12.89 25.03 4.79
CA THR A 3 12.93 25.04 3.32
C THR A 3 12.47 23.66 2.86
N MET A 4 11.43 23.61 2.01
CA MET A 4 10.99 22.35 1.41
C MET A 4 12.10 21.76 0.57
N ASP A 5 12.35 20.47 0.75
CA ASP A 5 13.43 19.75 0.08
C ASP A 5 12.85 18.57 -0.70
N ASP A 6 12.98 18.62 -2.02
CA ASP A 6 12.51 17.54 -2.92
C ASP A 6 13.34 16.24 -2.76
N SER A 7 14.46 16.30 -2.03
CA SER A 7 15.26 15.11 -1.68
C SER A 7 14.70 14.33 -0.50
N VAL A 8 13.65 14.85 0.17
CA VAL A 8 12.99 14.19 1.31
C VAL A 8 11.56 13.83 0.97
N SER A 9 11.18 12.61 1.24
CA SER A 9 9.81 12.13 1.16
C SER A 9 9.34 11.61 2.52
N ALA A 10 8.06 11.83 2.82
CA ALA A 10 7.45 11.36 4.06
C ALA A 10 6.18 10.56 3.76
N ALA A 11 5.92 9.58 4.61
CA ALA A 11 4.70 8.79 4.51
C ALA A 11 4.11 8.44 5.88
N LEU A 12 2.80 8.17 5.88
CA LEU A 12 2.03 7.65 7.00
C LEU A 12 1.35 6.35 6.61
N SER A 13 1.13 5.49 7.61
CA SER A 13 0.22 4.35 7.54
C SER A 13 -0.59 4.28 8.82
N ILE A 14 -1.91 4.11 8.71
CA ILE A 14 -2.83 4.04 9.84
C ILE A 14 -3.36 2.61 9.94
N GLN A 15 -3.25 2.00 11.12
CA GLN A 15 -3.72 0.65 11.33
C GLN A 15 -4.05 0.40 12.81
N GLY A 16 -5.34 0.14 13.10
CA GLY A 16 -5.84 -0.04 14.46
C GLY A 16 -5.55 1.17 15.34
N ASP A 17 -4.87 0.96 16.45
CA ASP A 17 -4.47 2.00 17.43
C ASP A 17 -3.14 2.69 17.08
N ALA A 18 -2.50 2.30 15.97
CA ALA A 18 -1.16 2.74 15.62
C ALA A 18 -1.13 3.56 14.31
N LEU A 19 -0.43 4.68 14.36
CA LEU A 19 0.00 5.44 13.21
C LEU A 19 1.51 5.30 13.08
N ARG A 20 1.96 4.82 11.94
CA ARG A 20 3.38 4.73 11.61
C ARG A 20 3.77 5.83 10.64
N PHE A 21 4.95 6.36 10.79
CA PHE A 21 5.49 7.35 9.87
C PHE A 21 6.93 7.01 9.49
N VAL A 22 7.32 7.46 8.30
CA VAL A 22 8.66 7.29 7.75
C VAL A 22 9.03 8.56 7.01
N GLU A 23 10.29 8.98 7.16
CA GLU A 23 10.95 9.92 6.26
C GLU A 23 12.12 9.22 5.58
N LEU A 24 12.16 9.33 4.26
CA LEU A 24 13.29 8.91 3.44
C LEU A 24 14.02 10.15 2.92
N ARG A 25 15.33 10.08 2.86
CA ARG A 25 16.17 11.12 2.27
C ARG A 25 17.00 10.53 1.14
N ARG A 26 17.05 11.22 0.00
CA ARG A 26 17.99 10.91 -1.07
C ARG A 26 19.39 11.32 -0.61
N GLN A 27 20.36 10.41 -0.75
CA GLN A 27 21.78 10.72 -0.61
C GLN A 27 22.45 10.66 -1.97
N ASP A 28 23.71 11.17 -2.05
CA ASP A 28 24.52 11.13 -3.28
C ASP A 28 24.54 9.71 -3.85
N GLY A 29 23.98 9.53 -5.06
CA GLY A 29 23.86 8.23 -5.71
C GLY A 29 22.44 7.71 -5.92
N ASP A 30 21.40 8.51 -5.68
CA ASP A 30 19.98 8.19 -5.94
C ASP A 30 19.34 7.12 -5.02
N GLU A 31 20.05 6.59 -4.03
CA GLU A 31 19.49 5.62 -3.12
C GLU A 31 18.77 6.30 -1.94
N PRO A 32 17.47 6.00 -1.72
CA PRO A 32 16.76 6.51 -0.56
C PRO A 32 17.30 5.86 0.72
N ARG A 33 17.51 6.65 1.75
CA ARG A 33 17.87 6.19 3.09
C ARG A 33 16.80 6.57 4.11
N LEU A 34 16.59 5.71 5.08
CA LEU A 34 15.73 5.99 6.21
C LEU A 34 16.34 7.13 7.02
N ALA A 35 15.69 8.28 7.04
CA ALA A 35 16.10 9.43 7.83
C ALA A 35 15.43 9.40 9.21
N ARG A 36 14.15 9.05 9.28
CA ARG A 36 13.37 8.97 10.50
C ARG A 36 12.22 7.97 10.32
N ALA A 37 11.87 7.25 11.38
CA ALA A 37 10.68 6.42 11.43
C ALA A 37 10.17 6.31 12.86
N GLY A 38 8.88 6.08 13.03
CA GLY A 38 8.31 5.89 14.35
C GLY A 38 6.88 5.37 14.32
N THR A 39 6.42 4.96 15.51
CA THR A 39 5.05 4.52 15.74
C THR A 39 4.43 5.37 16.84
N LEU A 40 3.32 6.02 16.54
CA LEU A 40 2.47 6.72 17.50
C LEU A 40 1.31 5.80 17.89
N ARG A 41 1.16 5.50 19.18
CA ARG A 41 0.06 4.67 19.68
C ARG A 41 -0.98 5.51 20.38
N PHE A 42 -2.24 5.18 20.19
CA PHE A 42 -3.38 5.88 20.75
C PHE A 42 -4.24 4.93 21.59
N PRO A 43 -4.94 5.40 22.62
CA PRO A 43 -5.84 4.59 23.44
C PRO A 43 -7.22 4.39 22.78
N PHE A 44 -7.31 4.51 21.45
CA PHE A 44 -8.51 4.35 20.62
C PHE A 44 -8.14 3.87 19.23
N ASP A 45 -9.08 3.27 18.53
CA ASP A 45 -8.92 2.84 17.15
C ASP A 45 -8.88 4.06 16.21
N LEU A 46 -7.79 4.21 15.49
CA LEU A 46 -7.57 5.31 14.54
C LEU A 46 -8.41 5.11 13.26
N GLY A 47 -8.63 3.87 12.82
CA GLY A 47 -9.47 3.56 11.69
C GLY A 47 -10.89 4.06 11.95
N GLU A 48 -11.47 3.74 13.12
CA GLU A 48 -12.79 4.26 13.52
C GLU A 48 -12.80 5.78 13.66
N ALA A 49 -11.76 6.37 14.25
CA ALA A 49 -11.71 7.80 14.53
C ALA A 49 -11.48 8.66 13.27
N LEU A 50 -10.68 8.18 12.30
CA LEU A 50 -10.20 8.96 11.18
C LEU A 50 -10.71 8.48 9.82
N LEU A 51 -10.84 7.15 9.64
CA LEU A 51 -11.04 6.52 8.33
C LEU A 51 -12.49 6.05 8.10
N ARG A 52 -13.37 6.13 9.11
CA ARG A 52 -14.80 5.89 8.94
C ARG A 52 -15.55 7.19 8.64
N GLU A 53 -16.65 7.12 7.89
CA GLU A 53 -17.46 8.30 7.56
C GLU A 53 -18.04 8.99 8.79
N ASP A 54 -18.43 8.21 9.79
CA ASP A 54 -18.97 8.63 11.09
C ASP A 54 -17.90 8.89 12.17
N GLY A 55 -16.63 8.87 11.79
CA GLY A 55 -15.51 9.03 12.69
C GLY A 55 -15.59 10.30 13.55
N THR A 56 -15.25 10.16 14.84
CA THR A 56 -15.40 11.22 15.82
C THR A 56 -14.30 12.26 15.75
N SER A 57 -14.68 13.54 15.67
CA SER A 57 -13.74 14.67 15.70
C SER A 57 -13.02 14.86 17.03
N SER A 58 -13.49 14.21 18.11
CA SER A 58 -12.89 14.37 19.45
C SER A 58 -11.45 13.88 19.55
N HIS A 59 -11.06 12.90 18.74
CA HIS A 59 -9.71 12.36 18.71
C HIS A 59 -8.76 13.10 17.76
N LEU A 60 -9.32 13.85 16.78
CA LEU A 60 -8.55 14.58 15.77
C LEU A 60 -7.47 15.50 16.35
N ARG A 61 -7.82 16.24 17.41
CA ARG A 61 -6.85 17.15 18.05
C ARG A 61 -5.64 16.39 18.58
N ARG A 62 -5.87 15.27 19.28
CA ARG A 62 -4.78 14.47 19.85
C ARG A 62 -3.88 13.86 18.78
N VAL A 63 -4.47 13.38 17.68
CA VAL A 63 -3.70 12.88 16.55
C VAL A 63 -2.90 14.00 15.89
N ARG A 64 -3.51 15.19 15.72
CA ARG A 64 -2.83 16.37 15.16
C ARG A 64 -1.63 16.79 15.99
N GLU A 65 -1.79 16.88 17.33
CA GLU A 65 -0.69 17.24 18.24
C GLU A 65 0.45 16.23 18.12
N ALA A 66 0.16 14.93 18.17
CA ALA A 66 1.17 13.88 18.06
C ALA A 66 1.88 13.87 16.68
N LEU A 67 1.14 14.13 15.60
CA LEU A 67 1.73 14.27 14.26
C LEU A 67 2.60 15.52 14.14
N ALA A 68 2.18 16.64 14.75
CA ALA A 68 2.98 17.87 14.75
C ALA A 68 4.29 17.66 15.52
N ASP A 69 4.27 16.92 16.62
CA ASP A 69 5.47 16.57 17.38
C ASP A 69 6.39 15.64 16.59
N ALA A 70 5.83 14.69 15.84
CA ALA A 70 6.59 13.71 15.07
C ALA A 70 7.11 14.24 13.73
N LEU A 71 6.35 15.05 13.00
CA LEU A 71 6.62 15.50 11.63
C LEU A 71 6.59 17.02 11.45
N GLY A 72 6.47 17.81 12.55
CA GLY A 72 6.33 19.26 12.46
C GLY A 72 7.57 19.99 11.92
N ASP A 73 8.72 19.35 11.89
CA ASP A 73 9.98 19.85 11.34
C ASP A 73 10.38 19.15 10.03
N THR A 74 9.53 18.28 9.47
CA THR A 74 9.85 17.57 8.22
C THR A 74 10.04 18.56 7.06
N PRO A 75 11.10 18.44 6.27
CA PRO A 75 11.28 19.24 5.07
C PRO A 75 10.54 18.66 3.85
N ALA A 76 9.90 17.51 3.98
CA ALA A 76 9.16 16.89 2.89
C ALA A 76 8.06 17.82 2.35
N ARG A 77 7.93 17.89 1.03
CA ARG A 77 6.92 18.72 0.36
C ARG A 77 5.53 18.07 0.39
N THR A 78 5.48 16.78 0.16
CA THR A 78 4.25 15.99 0.07
C THR A 78 4.30 14.83 1.05
N LEU A 79 3.17 14.55 1.69
CA LEU A 79 2.98 13.40 2.55
C LEU A 79 2.22 12.30 1.81
N GLN A 80 2.79 11.11 1.71
CA GLN A 80 2.07 9.95 1.19
C GLN A 80 1.29 9.28 2.33
N VAL A 81 0.02 8.99 2.11
CA VAL A 81 -0.82 8.31 3.11
C VAL A 81 -1.20 6.93 2.59
N ALA A 82 -0.59 5.90 3.18
CA ALA A 82 -0.91 4.52 2.87
C ALA A 82 -2.19 4.11 3.59
N ILE A 83 -3.23 3.80 2.81
CA ILE A 83 -4.54 3.34 3.28
C ILE A 83 -4.67 1.84 3.06
N HIS A 84 -5.24 1.13 4.03
CA HIS A 84 -5.53 -0.29 3.92
C HIS A 84 -6.87 -0.53 3.21
N PRO A 85 -7.02 -1.62 2.43
CA PRO A 85 -8.23 -1.87 1.65
C PRO A 85 -9.57 -1.81 2.41
N PRO A 86 -9.67 -2.25 3.68
CA PRO A 86 -10.92 -2.12 4.45
C PRO A 86 -11.34 -0.67 4.74
N ASP A 87 -10.40 0.26 4.70
CA ASP A 87 -10.61 1.67 5.04
C ASP A 87 -10.80 2.57 3.80
N GLY A 88 -10.63 2.00 2.61
CA GLY A 88 -10.87 2.64 1.33
C GLY A 88 -11.26 1.63 0.27
N TYR A 89 -12.03 2.06 -0.71
CA TYR A 89 -12.41 1.19 -1.82
C TYR A 89 -11.27 1.08 -2.82
N SER A 90 -10.66 -0.09 -2.91
CA SER A 90 -9.57 -0.41 -3.82
C SER A 90 -9.97 -1.56 -4.74
N PHE A 91 -9.97 -1.33 -6.05
CA PHE A 91 -10.34 -2.35 -7.03
C PHE A 91 -9.67 -2.13 -8.39
N PHE A 92 -9.67 -3.19 -9.20
CA PHE A 92 -9.17 -3.17 -10.56
C PHE A 92 -10.33 -3.29 -11.54
N THR A 93 -10.30 -2.49 -12.61
CA THR A 93 -11.31 -2.54 -13.66
C THR A 93 -10.67 -2.48 -15.04
N PRO A 94 -11.15 -3.30 -16.00
CA PRO A 94 -10.70 -3.19 -17.38
C PRO A 94 -11.40 -2.01 -18.08
N ILE A 95 -10.64 -1.26 -18.88
CA ILE A 95 -11.15 -0.23 -19.79
C ILE A 95 -10.61 -0.52 -21.18
N SER A 96 -11.49 -0.57 -22.19
CA SER A 96 -11.07 -0.69 -23.57
C SER A 96 -10.13 0.47 -23.95
N SER A 97 -9.05 0.15 -24.66
CA SER A 97 -8.11 1.18 -25.14
C SER A 97 -8.75 2.15 -26.13
N ASP A 98 -9.82 1.74 -26.81
CA ASP A 98 -10.57 2.55 -27.77
C ASP A 98 -11.45 3.62 -27.11
N VAL A 99 -11.68 3.53 -25.80
CA VAL A 99 -12.43 4.55 -25.08
C VAL A 99 -11.65 5.87 -25.11
N PRO A 100 -12.22 6.96 -25.67
CA PRO A 100 -11.57 8.26 -25.70
C PRO A 100 -11.21 8.73 -24.29
N VAL A 101 -10.04 9.35 -24.13
CA VAL A 101 -9.53 9.79 -22.81
C VAL A 101 -10.57 10.62 -22.03
N ARG A 102 -11.34 11.48 -22.72
CA ARG A 102 -12.42 12.28 -22.11
C ARG A 102 -13.55 11.43 -21.50
N ASP A 103 -13.79 10.22 -22.03
CA ASP A 103 -14.88 9.35 -21.60
C ASP A 103 -14.41 8.34 -20.54
N ARG A 104 -13.10 8.09 -20.41
CA ARG A 104 -12.51 7.17 -19.41
C ARG A 104 -12.87 7.57 -17.99
N LYS A 105 -12.79 8.87 -17.67
CA LYS A 105 -13.18 9.37 -16.35
C LYS A 105 -14.63 9.06 -16.03
N ARG A 106 -15.54 9.23 -16.99
CA ARG A 106 -16.96 8.89 -16.80
C ARG A 106 -17.17 7.41 -16.57
N GLN A 107 -16.47 6.56 -17.32
CA GLN A 107 -16.55 5.10 -17.14
C GLN A 107 -16.02 4.67 -15.77
N LEU A 108 -14.87 5.22 -15.32
CA LEU A 108 -14.34 4.96 -14.00
C LEU A 108 -15.32 5.37 -12.88
N LEU A 109 -15.95 6.54 -13.00
CA LEU A 109 -16.96 6.98 -12.05
C LEU A 109 -18.17 6.02 -11.99
N GLN A 110 -18.62 5.51 -13.14
CA GLN A 110 -19.71 4.53 -13.19
C GLN A 110 -19.30 3.19 -12.53
N GLN A 111 -18.09 2.70 -12.84
CA GLN A 111 -17.57 1.48 -12.20
C GLN A 111 -17.41 1.67 -10.69
N THR A 112 -16.92 2.82 -10.25
CA THR A 112 -16.78 3.15 -8.84
C THR A 112 -18.13 3.12 -8.14
N ALA A 113 -19.16 3.74 -8.71
CA ALA A 113 -20.50 3.74 -8.14
C ALA A 113 -21.07 2.30 -8.00
N LEU A 114 -20.82 1.44 -9.00
CA LEU A 114 -21.25 0.03 -8.96
C LEU A 114 -20.51 -0.77 -7.86
N VAL A 115 -19.20 -0.58 -7.73
CA VAL A 115 -18.38 -1.33 -6.76
C VAL A 115 -18.64 -0.85 -5.34
N THR A 116 -18.72 0.47 -5.13
CA THR A 116 -18.88 1.05 -3.78
C THR A 116 -20.33 1.08 -3.30
N GLY A 117 -21.30 0.97 -4.21
CA GLY A 117 -22.72 1.13 -3.89
C GLY A 117 -23.13 2.55 -3.49
N VAL A 118 -22.23 3.54 -3.60
CA VAL A 118 -22.56 4.93 -3.26
C VAL A 118 -23.52 5.54 -4.31
N ARG A 119 -24.43 6.38 -3.84
CA ARG A 119 -25.42 7.02 -4.72
C ARG A 119 -24.80 8.14 -5.57
N SER A 120 -23.75 8.78 -5.06
CA SER A 120 -23.06 9.87 -5.73
C SER A 120 -21.55 9.73 -5.59
N THR A 121 -20.85 9.62 -6.70
CA THR A 121 -19.39 9.60 -6.74
C THR A 121 -18.75 10.94 -6.39
N LYS A 122 -19.56 12.01 -6.21
CA LYS A 122 -19.09 13.30 -5.68
C LYS A 122 -18.74 13.23 -4.18
N GLU A 123 -19.16 12.16 -3.51
CA GLU A 123 -18.85 11.90 -2.10
C GLU A 123 -17.54 11.10 -1.94
N LEU A 124 -16.82 10.89 -3.05
CA LEU A 124 -15.58 10.14 -3.08
C LEU A 124 -14.44 10.95 -3.69
N HIS A 125 -13.32 10.97 -3.01
CA HIS A 125 -12.03 11.33 -3.59
C HIS A 125 -11.49 10.15 -4.38
N LEU A 126 -11.23 10.33 -5.69
CA LEU A 126 -10.85 9.26 -6.61
C LEU A 126 -9.45 9.48 -7.15
N THR A 127 -8.61 8.47 -7.00
CA THR A 127 -7.36 8.34 -7.74
C THR A 127 -7.41 7.09 -8.63
N SER A 128 -6.74 7.14 -9.77
CA SER A 128 -6.69 5.99 -10.68
C SER A 128 -5.36 5.93 -11.42
N GLU A 129 -4.86 4.73 -11.61
CA GLU A 129 -3.61 4.46 -12.29
C GLU A 129 -3.77 3.29 -13.28
N THR A 130 -3.20 3.40 -14.47
CA THR A 130 -3.13 2.28 -15.41
C THR A 130 -2.00 1.35 -14.98
N VAL A 131 -2.36 0.16 -14.54
CA VAL A 131 -1.40 -0.83 -14.03
C VAL A 131 -0.77 -1.63 -15.16
N ARG A 132 -1.56 -2.02 -16.17
CA ARG A 132 -1.08 -2.77 -17.32
C ARG A 132 -2.03 -2.68 -18.51
N THR A 133 -1.49 -2.98 -19.69
CA THR A 133 -2.28 -3.19 -20.91
C THR A 133 -2.20 -4.66 -21.31
N THR A 134 -3.34 -5.26 -21.68
CA THR A 134 -3.46 -6.63 -22.15
C THR A 134 -4.37 -6.68 -23.38
N GLN A 135 -4.50 -7.86 -23.98
CA GLN A 135 -5.47 -8.11 -25.05
C GLN A 135 -6.53 -9.08 -24.54
N ASP A 136 -7.75 -8.94 -25.02
CA ASP A 136 -8.82 -9.90 -24.78
C ASP A 136 -8.69 -11.13 -25.71
N SER A 137 -9.69 -12.02 -25.67
CA SER A 137 -9.71 -13.23 -26.52
C SER A 137 -9.86 -12.95 -28.01
N GLU A 138 -10.29 -11.75 -28.39
CA GLU A 138 -10.46 -11.29 -29.77
C GLU A 138 -9.25 -10.50 -30.25
N GLY A 139 -8.26 -10.27 -29.37
CA GLY A 139 -7.03 -9.53 -29.66
C GLY A 139 -7.17 -8.02 -29.47
N GLU A 140 -8.33 -7.54 -28.98
CA GLU A 140 -8.54 -6.12 -28.73
C GLU A 140 -7.81 -5.66 -27.46
N PRO A 141 -7.10 -4.52 -27.54
CA PRO A 141 -6.32 -4.04 -26.41
C PRO A 141 -7.22 -3.41 -25.35
N PHE A 142 -6.96 -3.73 -24.07
CA PHE A 142 -7.58 -3.05 -22.95
C PHE A 142 -6.58 -2.79 -21.82
N MET A 143 -6.88 -1.75 -21.06
CA MET A 143 -6.08 -1.33 -19.91
C MET A 143 -6.73 -1.82 -18.63
N TRP A 144 -5.93 -2.42 -17.75
CA TRP A 144 -6.30 -2.62 -16.36
C TRP A 144 -5.98 -1.37 -15.56
N VAL A 145 -6.99 -0.77 -14.99
CA VAL A 145 -6.88 0.44 -14.18
C VAL A 145 -7.17 0.07 -12.74
N HIS A 146 -6.25 0.40 -11.85
CA HIS A 146 -6.51 0.41 -10.42
C HIS A 146 -7.24 1.71 -10.06
N VAL A 147 -8.26 1.59 -9.23
CA VAL A 147 -9.02 2.72 -8.69
C VAL A 147 -8.96 2.66 -7.17
N LEU A 148 -8.54 3.75 -6.57
CA LEU A 148 -8.66 3.98 -5.14
C LEU A 148 -9.68 5.09 -4.91
N ALA A 149 -10.75 4.77 -4.18
CA ALA A 149 -11.80 5.71 -3.83
C ALA A 149 -11.87 5.84 -2.30
N VAL A 150 -11.66 7.04 -1.81
CA VAL A 150 -11.69 7.38 -0.38
C VAL A 150 -12.93 8.25 -0.13
N PRO A 151 -13.74 7.99 0.90
CA PRO A 151 -14.86 8.86 1.26
C PRO A 151 -14.40 10.31 1.46
N ASP A 152 -15.13 11.26 0.90
CA ASP A 152 -14.79 12.69 0.94
C ASP A 152 -14.71 13.24 2.39
N ALA A 153 -15.49 12.65 3.31
CA ALA A 153 -15.40 12.96 4.74
C ALA A 153 -14.05 12.53 5.35
N VAL A 154 -13.49 11.40 4.89
CA VAL A 154 -12.18 10.89 5.30
C VAL A 154 -11.08 11.75 4.72
N ASP A 155 -11.19 12.07 3.42
CA ASP A 155 -10.23 12.91 2.71
C ASP A 155 -10.14 14.30 3.37
N ARG A 156 -11.26 14.95 3.65
CA ARG A 156 -11.27 16.23 4.37
C ARG A 156 -10.64 16.17 5.75
N ARG A 157 -10.92 15.12 6.55
CA ARG A 157 -10.28 14.95 7.87
C ARG A 157 -8.76 14.79 7.75
N MET A 158 -8.31 14.04 6.76
CA MET A 158 -6.87 13.92 6.50
C MET A 158 -6.28 15.27 6.09
N GLY A 159 -6.97 16.03 5.25
CA GLY A 159 -6.59 17.40 4.90
C GLY A 159 -6.46 18.31 6.12
N ASP A 160 -7.38 18.22 7.08
CA ASP A 160 -7.32 18.98 8.33
C ASP A 160 -6.15 18.57 9.23
N LEU A 161 -5.76 17.28 9.22
CA LEU A 161 -4.59 16.80 9.95
C LEU A 161 -3.29 17.26 9.32
N VAL A 162 -3.16 17.05 8.01
CA VAL A 162 -1.95 17.40 7.25
C VAL A 162 -1.78 18.91 7.11
N GLY A 163 -2.87 19.66 7.01
CA GLY A 163 -2.83 21.13 6.93
C GLY A 163 -2.17 21.84 8.11
N ALA A 164 -1.97 21.13 9.24
CA ALA A 164 -1.22 21.60 10.39
C ALA A 164 0.28 21.27 10.34
N LEU A 165 0.73 20.49 9.34
CA LEU A 165 2.11 20.06 9.15
C LEU A 165 2.82 20.92 8.08
N PRO A 166 4.17 20.93 8.03
CA PRO A 166 4.91 21.57 6.95
C PRO A 166 4.58 21.02 5.56
N PRO A 167 4.44 19.70 5.31
CA PRO A 167 3.85 19.21 4.08
C PRO A 167 2.38 19.62 4.05
N ARG A 168 2.02 20.53 3.15
CA ARG A 168 0.64 21.02 3.01
C ARG A 168 -0.17 20.23 2.00
N GLU A 169 0.48 19.33 1.30
CA GLU A 169 -0.11 18.46 0.29
C GLU A 169 0.05 17.01 0.73
N TYR A 170 -0.94 16.20 0.43
CA TYR A 170 -0.85 14.75 0.64
C TYR A 170 -1.47 14.03 -0.54
N THR A 171 -1.10 12.76 -0.67
CA THR A 171 -1.67 11.87 -1.68
C THR A 171 -1.95 10.51 -1.05
N TRP A 172 -3.01 9.88 -1.51
CA TRP A 172 -3.38 8.53 -1.09
C TRP A 172 -2.66 7.47 -1.93
N ILE A 173 -2.27 6.39 -1.29
CA ILE A 173 -1.79 5.18 -1.94
C ILE A 173 -2.37 3.97 -1.19
N VAL A 174 -2.75 2.92 -1.91
CA VAL A 174 -3.15 1.68 -1.23
C VAL A 174 -1.93 0.92 -0.71
N SER A 175 -2.04 0.33 0.48
CA SER A 175 -0.95 -0.41 1.15
C SER A 175 -0.32 -1.48 0.27
N SER A 176 -1.12 -2.22 -0.50
CA SER A 176 -0.66 -3.27 -1.40
C SER A 176 0.19 -2.76 -2.57
N GLU A 177 -0.12 -1.58 -3.12
CA GLU A 177 0.72 -0.92 -4.12
C GLU A 177 2.03 -0.45 -3.48
N ALA A 178 1.94 0.21 -2.31
CA ALA A 178 3.12 0.66 -1.59
C ALA A 178 4.10 -0.48 -1.29
N VAL A 179 3.61 -1.61 -0.81
CA VAL A 179 4.43 -2.79 -0.54
C VAL A 179 5.05 -3.38 -1.81
N SER A 180 4.34 -3.36 -2.94
CA SER A 180 4.89 -3.80 -4.23
C SER A 180 6.11 -2.99 -4.66
N ARG A 181 6.19 -1.71 -4.30
CA ARG A 181 7.37 -0.87 -4.55
C ARG A 181 8.58 -1.33 -3.76
N VAL A 182 8.38 -1.80 -2.50
CA VAL A 182 9.46 -2.38 -1.68
C VAL A 182 10.00 -3.65 -2.31
N THR A 183 9.10 -4.57 -2.70
CA THR A 183 9.52 -5.84 -3.34
C THR A 183 10.21 -5.62 -4.67
N ALA A 184 9.73 -4.71 -5.50
CA ALA A 184 10.37 -4.34 -6.77
C ALA A 184 11.83 -3.88 -6.56
N ARG A 185 12.11 -3.19 -5.47
CA ARG A 185 13.48 -2.77 -5.12
C ARG A 185 14.35 -3.94 -4.67
N ILE A 186 13.79 -4.87 -3.84
CA ILE A 186 14.49 -6.10 -3.44
C ILE A 186 14.89 -6.92 -4.67
N GLU A 187 13.98 -7.07 -5.61
CA GLU A 187 14.20 -7.85 -6.84
C GLU A 187 15.24 -7.21 -7.77
N ARG A 188 15.37 -5.87 -7.79
CA ARG A 188 16.43 -5.19 -8.54
C ARG A 188 17.81 -5.50 -7.99
N ALA A 189 17.91 -5.71 -6.67
CA ALA A 189 19.18 -5.95 -6.00
C ALA A 189 19.66 -7.42 -6.07
N GLY A 190 18.76 -8.39 -6.33
CA GLY A 190 19.09 -9.81 -6.13
C GLY A 190 18.53 -10.82 -7.13
N GLY A 191 18.04 -10.41 -8.32
CA GLY A 191 17.38 -11.31 -9.27
C GLY A 191 18.29 -12.41 -9.86
N SER A 192 17.91 -13.69 -9.70
CA SER A 192 18.56 -14.85 -10.32
C SER A 192 17.92 -15.19 -11.66
N ALA A 193 18.66 -15.96 -12.52
CA ALA A 193 18.12 -16.45 -13.79
C ALA A 193 16.92 -17.42 -13.60
N GLU A 194 16.83 -18.10 -12.48
CA GLU A 194 15.74 -19.00 -12.14
C GLU A 194 14.46 -18.23 -11.76
N GLU A 195 14.60 -17.07 -11.10
CA GLU A 195 13.49 -16.17 -10.82
C GLU A 195 12.86 -15.58 -12.10
N ALA A 196 13.62 -15.43 -13.17
CA ALA A 196 13.11 -14.98 -14.46
C ALA A 196 12.09 -15.96 -15.09
N LEU A 197 12.13 -17.24 -14.72
CA LEU A 197 11.16 -18.26 -15.14
C LEU A 197 9.86 -18.22 -14.33
N ARG A 198 9.88 -17.58 -13.16
CA ARG A 198 8.74 -17.44 -12.25
C ARG A 198 8.51 -15.94 -11.98
N PRO A 199 7.82 -15.25 -12.91
CA PRO A 199 7.81 -13.79 -12.95
C PRO A 199 6.94 -13.13 -11.87
N TYR A 200 6.25 -13.90 -11.04
CA TYR A 200 5.34 -13.35 -10.05
C TYR A 200 5.94 -13.36 -8.64
N THR A 201 5.75 -12.26 -7.94
CA THR A 201 6.02 -12.12 -6.51
C THR A 201 4.69 -11.93 -5.79
N LEU A 202 4.39 -12.82 -4.84
CA LEU A 202 3.23 -12.73 -3.97
C LEU A 202 3.67 -12.19 -2.61
N VAL A 203 2.97 -11.18 -2.13
CA VAL A 203 3.19 -10.58 -0.81
C VAL A 203 1.93 -10.67 0.01
N VAL A 204 2.05 -11.20 1.23
CA VAL A 204 0.92 -11.41 2.14
C VAL A 204 1.06 -10.50 3.35
N GLY A 205 0.12 -9.57 3.50
CA GLY A 205 0.04 -8.65 4.64
C GLY A 205 -0.84 -9.19 5.75
N GLN A 206 -0.30 -9.34 6.95
CA GLN A 206 -1.04 -9.82 8.12
C GLN A 206 -1.45 -8.66 9.01
N TYR A 207 -2.76 -8.54 9.25
CA TYR A 207 -3.34 -7.57 10.16
C TYR A 207 -4.41 -8.23 11.06
N PRO A 208 -4.73 -7.66 12.22
CA PRO A 208 -5.72 -8.23 13.13
C PRO A 208 -7.13 -8.36 12.52
N THR A 209 -7.50 -7.46 11.61
CA THR A 209 -8.83 -7.36 11.01
C THR A 209 -8.94 -8.04 9.65
N HIS A 210 -7.83 -8.17 8.90
CA HIS A 210 -7.82 -8.66 7.53
C HIS A 210 -6.45 -9.18 7.12
N THR A 211 -6.40 -9.83 5.97
CA THR A 211 -5.15 -10.19 5.27
C THR A 211 -5.16 -9.55 3.88
N GLU A 212 -4.05 -8.96 3.50
CA GLU A 212 -3.84 -8.37 2.18
C GLU A 212 -3.00 -9.29 1.31
N TYR A 213 -3.27 -9.29 0.01
CA TYR A 213 -2.50 -10.00 -1.00
C TYR A 213 -2.12 -9.00 -2.08
N ALA A 214 -0.83 -8.77 -2.26
CA ALA A 214 -0.29 -7.98 -3.36
C ALA A 214 0.47 -8.91 -4.31
N LEU A 215 0.23 -8.77 -5.59
CA LEU A 215 0.88 -9.54 -6.64
C LEU A 215 1.62 -8.58 -7.55
N SER A 216 2.91 -8.83 -7.75
CA SER A 216 3.73 -8.16 -8.74
C SER A 216 4.11 -9.12 -9.85
N ARG A 217 4.34 -8.60 -11.07
CA ARG A 217 4.87 -9.35 -12.20
C ARG A 217 6.05 -8.58 -12.80
N ASN A 218 7.21 -9.19 -12.85
CA ASN A 218 8.42 -8.56 -13.37
C ASN A 218 8.72 -7.22 -12.68
N ARG A 219 8.48 -7.11 -11.35
CA ARG A 219 8.63 -5.93 -10.50
C ARG A 219 7.51 -4.88 -10.62
N ASP A 220 6.59 -5.02 -11.57
CA ASP A 220 5.46 -4.11 -11.69
C ASP A 220 4.29 -4.64 -10.84
N TRP A 221 3.62 -3.74 -10.12
CA TRP A 221 2.41 -4.10 -9.42
C TRP A 221 1.36 -4.60 -10.41
N TYR A 222 0.83 -5.78 -10.16
CA TYR A 222 -0.01 -6.49 -11.12
C TYR A 222 -1.47 -6.57 -10.69
N HIS A 223 -1.72 -6.92 -9.42
CA HIS A 223 -3.05 -7.04 -8.84
C HIS A 223 -2.98 -7.07 -7.32
N ALA A 224 -4.12 -6.80 -6.64
CA ALA A 224 -4.24 -6.95 -5.21
C ALA A 224 -5.62 -7.48 -4.81
N HIS A 225 -5.69 -8.03 -3.61
CA HIS A 225 -6.90 -8.50 -2.98
C HIS A 225 -6.77 -8.40 -1.46
N TYR A 226 -7.89 -8.38 -0.74
CA TYR A 226 -7.89 -8.56 0.70
C TYR A 226 -9.04 -9.48 1.13
N ALA A 227 -8.90 -10.07 2.33
CA ALA A 227 -9.91 -10.93 2.92
C ALA A 227 -9.97 -10.72 4.43
N GLU A 228 -11.14 -10.37 4.93
CA GLU A 228 -11.39 -10.19 6.37
C GLU A 228 -11.48 -11.53 7.10
N GLU A 229 -11.87 -12.59 6.39
CA GLU A 229 -11.99 -13.94 6.91
C GLU A 229 -10.66 -14.71 6.98
N ALA A 230 -9.62 -14.22 6.30
CA ALA A 230 -8.32 -14.88 6.20
C ALA A 230 -7.47 -14.69 7.48
N ARG A 231 -7.98 -15.13 8.63
CA ARG A 231 -7.34 -14.92 9.94
C ARG A 231 -6.48 -16.08 10.40
N SER A 232 -6.85 -17.32 10.08
CA SER A 232 -6.01 -18.49 10.36
C SER A 232 -4.95 -18.70 9.27
N PRO A 233 -3.83 -19.39 9.57
CA PRO A 233 -2.81 -19.72 8.57
C PRO A 233 -3.36 -20.44 7.34
N GLU A 234 -4.23 -21.42 7.55
CA GLU A 234 -4.85 -22.21 6.49
C GLU A 234 -5.78 -21.34 5.62
N ASN A 235 -6.58 -20.47 6.26
CA ASN A 235 -7.45 -19.55 5.54
C ASN A 235 -6.64 -18.55 4.71
N ARG A 236 -5.53 -18.03 5.26
CA ARG A 236 -4.63 -17.15 4.48
C ARG A 236 -4.12 -17.85 3.22
N ALA A 237 -3.65 -19.10 3.35
CA ALA A 237 -3.19 -19.88 2.21
C ALA A 237 -4.31 -20.18 1.21
N TYR A 238 -5.51 -20.56 1.69
CA TYR A 238 -6.69 -20.79 0.85
C TYR A 238 -7.08 -19.55 0.03
N PHE A 239 -7.16 -18.38 0.68
CA PHE A 239 -7.48 -17.13 -0.01
C PHE A 239 -6.37 -16.69 -0.98
N ALA A 240 -5.09 -16.95 -0.68
CA ALA A 240 -3.98 -16.72 -1.61
C ALA A 240 -4.15 -17.54 -2.90
N VAL A 241 -4.44 -18.84 -2.78
CA VAL A 241 -4.70 -19.72 -3.92
C VAL A 241 -5.94 -19.26 -4.71
N GLY A 242 -7.02 -18.94 -4.01
CA GLY A 242 -8.24 -18.41 -4.63
C GLY A 242 -8.02 -17.10 -5.39
N PHE A 243 -7.19 -16.22 -4.83
CA PHE A 243 -6.79 -14.98 -5.47
C PHE A 243 -5.98 -15.23 -6.76
N LEU A 244 -4.93 -16.06 -6.69
CA LEU A 244 -4.11 -16.40 -7.85
C LEU A 244 -4.93 -17.06 -8.98
N ASN A 245 -5.81 -18.00 -8.63
CA ASN A 245 -6.72 -18.63 -9.59
C ASN A 245 -7.65 -17.61 -10.27
N ARG A 246 -8.18 -16.63 -9.51
CA ARG A 246 -9.06 -15.57 -10.04
C ARG A 246 -8.34 -14.68 -11.06
N VAL A 247 -7.05 -14.40 -10.85
CA VAL A 247 -6.26 -13.57 -11.75
C VAL A 247 -5.50 -14.37 -12.82
N GLY A 248 -5.74 -15.69 -12.88
CA GLY A 248 -5.17 -16.57 -13.90
C GLY A 248 -3.67 -16.83 -13.75
N VAL A 249 -3.15 -16.79 -12.50
CA VAL A 249 -1.74 -17.02 -12.20
C VAL A 249 -1.55 -18.42 -11.64
N PRO A 250 -0.73 -19.27 -12.27
CA PRO A 250 -0.43 -20.61 -11.79
C PRO A 250 0.48 -20.53 -10.53
N LEU A 251 0.31 -21.49 -9.62
CA LEU A 251 1.07 -21.49 -8.34
C LEU A 251 2.58 -21.61 -8.55
N ASP A 252 2.99 -22.39 -9.52
CA ASP A 252 4.41 -22.57 -9.92
C ASP A 252 5.00 -21.35 -10.63
N GLY A 253 4.17 -20.39 -11.02
CA GLY A 253 4.58 -19.09 -11.54
C GLY A 253 5.04 -18.11 -10.46
N VAL A 254 4.75 -18.40 -9.18
CA VAL A 254 5.19 -17.56 -8.05
C VAL A 254 6.64 -17.90 -7.71
N GLY A 255 7.55 -16.99 -8.04
CA GLY A 255 8.99 -17.14 -7.80
C GLY A 255 9.44 -16.67 -6.43
N ARG A 256 8.73 -15.70 -5.85
CA ARG A 256 9.03 -15.17 -4.51
C ARG A 256 7.78 -14.99 -3.69
N LEU A 257 7.91 -15.23 -2.41
CA LEU A 257 6.82 -15.12 -1.44
C LEU A 257 7.30 -14.35 -0.22
N PHE A 258 6.65 -13.22 0.06
CA PHE A 258 6.94 -12.39 1.23
C PHE A 258 5.75 -12.29 2.16
N VAL A 259 6.04 -12.05 3.45
CA VAL A 259 5.06 -11.72 4.47
C VAL A 259 5.44 -10.42 5.17
N TYR A 260 4.45 -9.59 5.50
CA TYR A 260 4.62 -8.33 6.19
C TYR A 260 3.45 -8.04 7.13
N GLY A 261 3.54 -6.98 7.93
CA GLY A 261 2.46 -6.55 8.81
C GLY A 261 2.82 -6.59 10.28
N VAL A 262 1.84 -6.82 11.13
CA VAL A 262 1.99 -6.80 12.60
C VAL A 262 1.88 -8.21 13.18
N ASP A 263 2.57 -8.43 14.31
CA ASP A 263 2.53 -9.69 15.06
C ASP A 263 2.80 -10.92 14.18
N LEU A 264 3.83 -10.82 13.31
CA LEU A 264 4.18 -11.88 12.38
C LEU A 264 4.75 -13.08 13.13
N ASP A 265 4.08 -14.21 13.00
CA ASP A 265 4.62 -15.53 13.34
C ASP A 265 4.93 -16.29 12.04
N VAL A 266 6.22 -16.39 11.71
CA VAL A 266 6.68 -17.07 10.48
C VAL A 266 6.29 -18.55 10.49
N GLY A 267 6.25 -19.19 11.66
CA GLY A 267 5.81 -20.58 11.80
C GLY A 267 4.36 -20.81 11.37
N ALA A 268 3.52 -19.79 11.49
CA ALA A 268 2.14 -19.83 11.05
C ALA A 268 1.98 -19.89 9.52
N TYR A 269 3.06 -19.74 8.74
CA TYR A 269 3.04 -19.80 7.28
C TYR A 269 3.45 -21.15 6.69
N ALA A 270 3.59 -22.20 7.48
CA ALA A 270 3.85 -23.55 7.00
C ALA A 270 2.88 -24.05 5.90
N PRO A 271 1.56 -23.72 5.90
CA PRO A 271 0.67 -24.05 4.80
C PRO A 271 1.10 -23.45 3.45
N PHE A 272 1.72 -22.25 3.46
CA PHE A 272 2.24 -21.65 2.23
C PHE A 272 3.43 -22.42 1.67
N GLU A 273 4.36 -22.87 2.52
CA GLU A 273 5.49 -23.69 2.09
C GLU A 273 5.02 -24.99 1.43
N GLN A 274 3.99 -25.63 1.97
CA GLN A 274 3.40 -26.84 1.38
C GLN A 274 2.78 -26.60 0.01
N ILE A 275 2.16 -25.41 -0.21
CA ILE A 275 1.44 -25.09 -1.43
C ILE A 275 2.39 -24.55 -2.52
N PHE A 276 3.31 -23.66 -2.15
CA PHE A 276 4.18 -22.96 -3.09
C PHE A 276 5.56 -23.59 -3.24
N GLY A 277 5.88 -24.61 -2.43
CA GLY A 277 7.19 -25.28 -2.42
C GLY A 277 8.33 -24.39 -1.89
N GLN A 278 8.00 -23.28 -1.24
CA GLN A 278 8.96 -22.35 -0.65
C GLN A 278 8.37 -21.68 0.60
N ALA A 279 9.20 -21.50 1.61
CA ALA A 279 8.83 -20.74 2.80
C ALA A 279 8.76 -19.23 2.48
N PRO A 280 7.78 -18.49 3.00
CA PRO A 280 7.76 -17.06 2.82
C PRO A 280 8.88 -16.37 3.60
N GLU A 281 9.46 -15.33 2.98
CA GLU A 281 10.41 -14.44 3.62
C GLU A 281 9.70 -13.29 4.34
N VAL A 282 10.19 -12.88 5.51
CA VAL A 282 9.71 -11.64 6.13
C VAL A 282 10.20 -10.46 5.32
N LEU A 283 9.27 -9.62 4.87
CA LEU A 283 9.59 -8.40 4.15
C LEU A 283 10.18 -7.36 5.10
N ASP A 284 11.47 -7.12 4.98
CA ASP A 284 12.19 -6.10 5.72
C ASP A 284 12.48 -4.91 4.79
N PRO A 285 11.71 -3.81 4.89
CA PRO A 285 11.90 -2.65 4.03
C PRO A 285 13.21 -1.91 4.29
N VAL A 286 13.84 -2.09 5.46
CA VAL A 286 15.15 -1.46 5.77
C VAL A 286 16.26 -1.99 4.87
N ARG A 287 16.13 -3.23 4.38
CA ARG A 287 17.10 -3.82 3.44
C ARG A 287 17.21 -3.03 2.12
N VAL A 288 16.17 -2.28 1.74
CA VAL A 288 16.14 -1.55 0.47
C VAL A 288 16.38 -0.05 0.60
N VAL A 289 16.18 0.49 1.80
CA VAL A 289 16.41 1.93 2.06
C VAL A 289 17.60 2.19 3.01
N GLY A 290 18.26 1.11 3.47
CA GLY A 290 19.32 1.21 4.47
C GLY A 290 18.81 1.63 5.85
N ALA A 291 19.54 1.23 6.88
CA ALA A 291 19.22 1.58 8.25
C ALA A 291 19.37 3.08 8.51
N GLY A 292 18.44 3.63 9.27
CA GLY A 292 18.48 5.01 9.73
C GLY A 292 19.43 5.23 10.90
N PRO A 293 19.65 6.49 11.28
CA PRO A 293 20.52 6.85 12.41
C PRO A 293 19.97 6.38 13.77
N GLU A 294 18.66 6.09 13.85
CA GLU A 294 17.98 5.63 15.07
C GLU A 294 18.11 4.12 15.31
N GLY A 295 18.79 3.40 14.44
CA GLY A 295 18.97 1.95 14.54
C GLY A 295 17.90 1.12 13.82
N PRO A 296 17.82 -0.19 14.12
CA PRO A 296 16.85 -1.09 13.50
C PRO A 296 15.42 -0.76 13.96
N LEU A 297 14.46 -0.90 13.05
CA LEU A 297 13.05 -0.77 13.36
C LEU A 297 12.55 -1.97 14.18
N ASP A 298 11.79 -1.70 15.23
CA ASP A 298 10.99 -2.74 15.87
C ASP A 298 9.88 -3.18 14.92
N ALA A 299 9.79 -4.47 14.63
CA ALA A 299 8.84 -5.06 13.69
C ALA A 299 8.88 -4.41 12.27
N PRO A 300 10.00 -4.53 11.55
CA PRO A 300 10.21 -3.82 10.27
C PRO A 300 9.13 -4.11 9.23
N GLY A 301 8.56 -5.31 9.20
CA GLY A 301 7.45 -5.66 8.31
C GLY A 301 6.22 -4.76 8.45
N ALA A 302 5.96 -4.23 9.65
CA ALA A 302 4.84 -3.32 9.88
C ALA A 302 5.03 -1.93 9.24
N PHE A 303 6.27 -1.58 8.88
CA PHE A 303 6.60 -0.32 8.19
C PHE A 303 6.62 -0.45 6.67
N ALA A 304 6.45 -1.67 6.12
CA ALA A 304 6.52 -1.89 4.68
C ALA A 304 5.57 -0.97 3.86
N PRO A 305 4.30 -0.75 4.24
CA PRO A 305 3.43 0.18 3.54
C PRO A 305 3.93 1.63 3.61
N CYS A 306 4.43 2.09 4.78
CA CYS A 306 4.99 3.43 4.94
C CYS A 306 6.23 3.65 4.08
N VAL A 307 7.18 2.72 4.15
CA VAL A 307 8.43 2.81 3.37
C VAL A 307 8.12 2.78 1.88
N GLY A 308 7.27 1.86 1.42
CA GLY A 308 6.87 1.79 0.02
C GLY A 308 6.13 3.02 -0.47
N ALA A 309 5.28 3.63 0.37
CA ALA A 309 4.64 4.90 0.06
C ALA A 309 5.68 6.01 -0.09
N ALA A 310 6.60 6.18 0.87
CA ALA A 310 7.65 7.17 0.81
C ALA A 310 8.60 6.99 -0.39
N MET A 311 8.75 5.77 -0.90
CA MET A 311 9.57 5.47 -2.09
C MET A 311 8.99 6.00 -3.40
N GLY A 312 7.71 6.40 -3.45
CA GLY A 312 7.05 6.83 -4.69
C GLY A 312 7.77 7.94 -5.45
N ASN A 313 8.57 8.76 -4.78
CA ASN A 313 9.35 9.83 -5.40
C ASN A 313 10.72 9.35 -5.92
N TYR A 314 11.07 8.06 -5.77
CA TYR A 314 12.38 7.49 -6.09
C TYR A 314 12.33 6.31 -7.09
N LEU A 315 11.16 6.06 -7.71
CA LEU A 315 10.96 4.97 -8.68
C LEU A 315 11.07 5.42 -10.15
#